data_ec4c37a85f1a2c677e95749230efd6b8
#
_entry.id   ec4c37a85f1a2c677e95749230efd6b8
#
_cell.length_a   1.000
_cell.length_b   1.000
_cell.length_c   1.000
_cell.angle_alpha   90.00
_cell.angle_beta   90.00
_cell.angle_gamma   90.00
#
_symmetry.space_group_name_H-M   'P 1'
#
loop_
_entity.id
_entity.type
_entity.pdbx_description
1 polymer ?
#
loop_
_entity_poly.entity_id
_entity_poly.type
_entity_poly.pdbx_seq_one_letter_code
_entity_poly.pdbx_strand_id
1 'polypeptide(L)'
;MVYKQKLLFLLLLCFALYQCEEKAVWSDEFNYEDLPDPNKWTYDVGNGCPRLCGWGNNEVQVYTENNLANARVEDGKLIIEAHKQPDGSWTSARLKTQGKRHMRYGKAVIRAKIPGGAGVWSAIWMLGENITTKGWPACGEIDIMEHVGKNPGYVHSALHSPSSYGATENTGISKVPGFDTDFHDYGFEWSPEKITVYIDGRLHYEYAPTEKNADTWPFDDPFFFIFNIAMGGNWGSEVSLETNGRKNGIDPELTSARMEIDHIRVYE
;
A
#
# COMPACT_ATOMS: atom_id res chain seq x y z
N MET A 1 65.29 9.59 43.29
CA MET A 1 64.90 9.37 41.90
C MET A 1 63.38 9.05 41.89
N VAL A 2 62.55 10.06 41.65
CA VAL A 2 61.09 10.01 41.83
C VAL A 2 60.48 10.02 40.45
N TYR A 3 59.85 8.89 40.06
CA TYR A 3 59.06 8.79 38.80
C TYR A 3 57.71 9.43 39.04
N LYS A 4 57.42 10.51 38.34
CA LYS A 4 56.07 11.08 38.23
C LYS A 4 55.27 10.31 37.15
N GLN A 5 54.29 9.51 37.54
CA GLN A 5 53.28 8.97 36.66
C GLN A 5 52.31 10.08 36.28
N LYS A 6 52.24 10.40 35.01
CA LYS A 6 51.19 11.27 34.44
C LYS A 6 49.95 10.40 34.13
N LEU A 7 48.89 10.62 34.90
CA LEU A 7 47.60 10.03 34.67
C LEU A 7 46.91 10.80 33.51
N LEU A 8 46.76 10.16 32.38
CA LEU A 8 46.08 10.71 31.22
C LEU A 8 44.59 10.41 31.36
N PHE A 9 43.76 11.39 31.73
CA PHE A 9 42.32 11.30 31.72
C PHE A 9 41.82 11.37 30.28
N LEU A 10 41.36 10.26 29.72
CA LEU A 10 40.67 10.20 28.45
C LEU A 10 39.21 10.57 28.70
N LEU A 11 38.83 11.81 28.40
CA LEU A 11 37.42 12.22 28.35
C LEU A 11 36.79 11.61 27.08
N LEU A 12 36.04 10.51 27.23
CA LEU A 12 35.12 10.04 26.22
C LEU A 12 33.92 11.01 26.17
N LEU A 13 33.95 11.94 25.21
CA LEU A 13 32.76 12.68 24.82
C LEU A 13 31.81 11.72 24.11
N CYS A 14 30.82 11.18 24.82
CA CYS A 14 29.65 10.59 24.21
C CYS A 14 28.84 11.72 23.55
N PHE A 15 29.06 11.95 22.26
CA PHE A 15 28.07 12.65 21.42
C PHE A 15 26.86 11.75 21.30
N ALA A 16 25.89 11.92 22.19
CA ALA A 16 24.55 11.48 21.94
C ALA A 16 24.01 12.30 20.73
N LEU A 17 24.06 11.72 19.55
CA LEU A 17 23.35 12.25 18.42
C LEU A 17 21.84 12.14 18.78
N TYR A 18 21.29 13.23 19.30
CA TYR A 18 19.84 13.41 19.30
C TYR A 18 19.43 13.46 17.83
N GLN A 19 19.09 12.32 17.24
CA GLN A 19 18.27 12.31 16.06
C GLN A 19 16.94 12.93 16.51
N CYS A 20 16.67 14.14 16.02
CA CYS A 20 15.33 14.72 16.14
C CYS A 20 14.41 13.77 15.36
N GLU A 21 13.66 12.95 16.09
CA GLU A 21 12.71 12.03 15.48
C GLU A 21 11.64 12.89 14.80
N GLU A 22 11.55 12.80 13.49
CA GLU A 22 10.57 13.55 12.71
C GLU A 22 9.18 13.15 13.19
N LYS A 23 8.41 14.12 13.67
CA LYS A 23 7.08 13.84 14.22
C LYS A 23 6.06 13.70 13.11
N ALA A 24 5.37 12.57 13.06
CA ALA A 24 4.26 12.38 12.14
C ALA A 24 3.17 13.44 12.38
N VAL A 25 2.71 14.07 11.31
CA VAL A 25 1.58 15.03 11.34
C VAL A 25 0.25 14.31 11.40
N TRP A 26 0.21 13.05 10.96
CA TRP A 26 -0.92 12.15 11.08
C TRP A 26 -0.42 10.70 11.09
N SER A 27 -1.09 9.87 11.89
CA SER A 27 -0.82 8.44 11.90
C SER A 27 -2.03 7.63 12.32
N ASP A 28 -1.99 6.35 12.00
CA ASP A 28 -2.74 5.32 12.68
C ASP A 28 -1.81 4.19 13.10
N GLU A 29 -1.65 4.06 14.41
CA GLU A 29 -0.79 3.04 15.05
C GLU A 29 -1.60 1.79 15.41
N PHE A 30 -2.91 1.78 15.11
CA PHE A 30 -3.84 0.69 15.36
C PHE A 30 -3.82 0.16 16.82
N ASN A 31 -3.57 1.06 17.79
CA ASN A 31 -3.51 0.76 19.22
C ASN A 31 -4.91 0.73 19.87
N TYR A 32 -5.84 0.06 19.22
CA TYR A 32 -7.23 -0.15 19.68
C TYR A 32 -7.70 -1.52 19.15
N GLU A 33 -8.90 -1.92 19.51
CA GLU A 33 -9.53 -3.17 19.08
C GLU A 33 -10.87 -2.87 18.41
N ASP A 34 -11.38 -3.75 17.55
CA ASP A 34 -12.68 -3.67 16.88
C ASP A 34 -12.56 -3.19 15.42
N LEU A 35 -13.54 -2.48 14.89
CA LEU A 35 -13.54 -1.93 13.54
C LEU A 35 -12.52 -0.79 13.39
N PRO A 36 -11.96 -0.58 12.18
CA PRO A 36 -11.15 0.59 11.89
C PRO A 36 -11.84 1.91 12.27
N ASP A 37 -11.08 2.83 12.89
CA ASP A 37 -11.61 4.11 13.39
C ASP A 37 -12.35 4.89 12.28
N PRO A 38 -13.67 5.12 12.38
CA PRO A 38 -14.46 5.81 11.37
C PRO A 38 -14.10 7.30 11.22
N ASN A 39 -13.31 7.87 12.13
CA ASN A 39 -12.77 9.21 11.98
C ASN A 39 -11.55 9.24 11.04
N LYS A 40 -10.90 8.11 10.82
CA LYS A 40 -9.72 7.96 9.96
C LYS A 40 -10.03 7.22 8.66
N TRP A 41 -10.95 6.24 8.71
CA TRP A 41 -11.21 5.32 7.62
C TRP A 41 -12.66 5.33 7.17
N THR A 42 -12.87 5.09 5.89
CA THR A 42 -14.15 4.78 5.26
C THR A 42 -13.94 3.62 4.28
N TYR A 43 -15.01 3.15 3.66
CA TYR A 43 -14.97 1.95 2.82
C TYR A 43 -15.42 2.26 1.38
N ASP A 44 -14.88 1.51 0.43
CA ASP A 44 -15.59 1.21 -0.80
C ASP A 44 -16.34 -0.10 -0.62
N VAL A 45 -17.56 -0.19 -1.15
CA VAL A 45 -18.49 -1.31 -0.89
C VAL A 45 -18.99 -1.91 -2.20
N GLY A 46 -19.23 -3.22 -2.19
CA GLY A 46 -19.76 -3.95 -3.31
C GLY A 46 -18.70 -4.43 -4.30
N ASN A 47 -19.13 -4.68 -5.53
CA ASN A 47 -18.27 -5.13 -6.64
C ASN A 47 -18.04 -4.03 -7.70
N GLY A 48 -18.31 -2.77 -7.34
CA GLY A 48 -18.16 -1.62 -8.23
C GLY A 48 -19.32 -1.40 -9.22
N CYS A 49 -20.24 -2.35 -9.35
CA CYS A 49 -21.40 -2.21 -10.25
C CYS A 49 -22.44 -1.19 -9.72
N PRO A 50 -23.18 -0.50 -10.60
CA PRO A 50 -23.12 -0.61 -12.07
C PRO A 50 -22.06 0.28 -12.72
N ARG A 51 -21.39 1.14 -11.95
CA ARG A 51 -20.52 2.20 -12.51
C ARG A 51 -19.15 1.67 -12.94
N LEU A 52 -18.57 0.73 -12.19
CA LEU A 52 -17.22 0.20 -12.41
C LEU A 52 -17.19 -1.29 -12.01
N CYS A 53 -17.97 -2.12 -12.71
CA CYS A 53 -18.09 -3.54 -12.36
C CYS A 53 -16.74 -4.26 -12.35
N GLY A 54 -16.50 -5.10 -11.32
CA GLY A 54 -15.20 -5.74 -11.09
C GLY A 54 -14.09 -4.70 -10.86
N TRP A 55 -14.47 -3.53 -10.34
CA TRP A 55 -13.56 -2.40 -10.06
C TRP A 55 -12.71 -1.97 -11.27
N GLY A 56 -13.21 -2.23 -12.50
CA GLY A 56 -12.52 -1.92 -13.76
C GLY A 56 -11.49 -2.97 -14.18
N ASN A 57 -11.20 -3.95 -13.33
CA ASN A 57 -10.14 -4.94 -13.52
C ASN A 57 -10.66 -6.38 -13.59
N ASN A 58 -11.97 -6.60 -13.72
CA ASN A 58 -12.62 -7.93 -13.64
C ASN A 58 -12.33 -8.67 -12.30
N GLU A 59 -12.14 -7.92 -11.23
CA GLU A 59 -11.99 -8.45 -9.87
C GLU A 59 -13.27 -9.16 -9.42
N VAL A 60 -13.13 -10.23 -8.62
CA VAL A 60 -14.27 -11.12 -8.30
C VAL A 60 -14.77 -10.98 -6.86
N GLN A 61 -14.08 -10.25 -5.99
CA GLN A 61 -14.52 -10.03 -4.62
C GLN A 61 -15.63 -8.98 -4.54
N VAL A 62 -16.39 -9.11 -3.46
CA VAL A 62 -17.31 -8.08 -2.97
C VAL A 62 -16.68 -7.44 -1.75
N TYR A 63 -16.41 -6.14 -1.80
CA TYR A 63 -15.96 -5.41 -0.63
C TYR A 63 -17.10 -5.14 0.33
N THR A 64 -16.85 -5.39 1.62
CA THR A 64 -17.81 -5.21 2.71
C THR A 64 -17.43 -3.97 3.54
N GLU A 65 -18.39 -3.44 4.28
CA GLU A 65 -18.16 -2.41 5.30
C GLU A 65 -18.56 -2.94 6.67
N ASN A 66 -17.88 -2.45 7.72
CA ASN A 66 -18.20 -2.80 9.11
C ASN A 66 -18.29 -4.32 9.38
N ASN A 67 -17.47 -5.09 8.67
CA ASN A 67 -17.41 -6.55 8.78
C ASN A 67 -16.06 -6.97 9.37
N LEU A 68 -16.07 -7.38 10.63
CA LEU A 68 -14.87 -7.82 11.37
C LEU A 68 -14.15 -9.02 10.70
N ALA A 69 -14.84 -9.81 9.89
CA ALA A 69 -14.19 -10.85 9.14
C ALA A 69 -13.25 -10.30 8.04
N ASN A 70 -13.61 -9.13 7.45
CA ASN A 70 -12.83 -8.58 6.34
C ASN A 70 -11.94 -7.40 6.73
N ALA A 71 -12.32 -6.61 7.76
CA ALA A 71 -11.49 -5.52 8.27
C ALA A 71 -11.67 -5.36 9.77
N ARG A 72 -10.58 -5.41 10.52
CA ARG A 72 -10.55 -5.24 11.97
C ARG A 72 -9.21 -4.74 12.44
N VAL A 73 -9.19 -4.16 13.62
CA VAL A 73 -7.97 -3.89 14.37
C VAL A 73 -7.87 -4.92 15.48
N GLU A 74 -6.76 -5.64 15.51
CA GLU A 74 -6.52 -6.78 16.38
C GLU A 74 -5.03 -6.87 16.68
N ASP A 75 -4.66 -7.04 17.96
CA ASP A 75 -3.26 -7.15 18.42
C ASP A 75 -2.35 -6.02 17.91
N GLY A 76 -2.85 -4.77 17.95
CA GLY A 76 -2.10 -3.59 17.53
C GLY A 76 -1.85 -3.49 16.02
N LYS A 77 -2.69 -4.11 15.20
CA LYS A 77 -2.57 -4.11 13.73
C LYS A 77 -3.93 -3.96 13.07
N LEU A 78 -3.95 -3.25 11.94
CA LEU A 78 -5.07 -3.35 11.01
C LEU A 78 -4.94 -4.65 10.22
N ILE A 79 -5.98 -5.45 10.24
CA ILE A 79 -6.12 -6.66 9.45
C ILE A 79 -7.10 -6.39 8.32
N ILE A 80 -6.67 -6.63 7.09
CA ILE A 80 -7.55 -6.75 5.92
C ILE A 80 -7.48 -8.20 5.47
N GLU A 81 -8.64 -8.84 5.36
CA GLU A 81 -8.69 -10.27 5.07
C GLU A 81 -9.75 -10.60 4.03
N ALA A 82 -9.33 -11.23 2.94
CA ALA A 82 -10.22 -11.78 1.94
C ALA A 82 -10.63 -13.19 2.33
N HIS A 83 -11.92 -13.53 2.20
CA HIS A 83 -12.47 -14.85 2.54
C HIS A 83 -13.27 -15.44 1.40
N LYS A 84 -13.01 -16.72 1.11
CA LYS A 84 -13.84 -17.53 0.24
C LYS A 84 -15.12 -17.94 0.97
N GLN A 85 -16.27 -17.64 0.38
CA GLN A 85 -17.57 -17.99 0.93
C GLN A 85 -17.97 -19.43 0.55
N PRO A 86 -18.95 -20.04 1.24
CA PRO A 86 -19.42 -21.40 0.95
C PRO A 86 -19.94 -21.60 -0.48
N ASP A 87 -20.44 -20.53 -1.12
CA ASP A 87 -20.92 -20.54 -2.52
C ASP A 87 -19.77 -20.34 -3.53
N GLY A 88 -18.53 -20.18 -3.05
CA GLY A 88 -17.34 -19.97 -3.85
C GLY A 88 -17.08 -18.50 -4.23
N SER A 89 -17.94 -17.57 -3.84
CA SER A 89 -17.68 -16.14 -3.98
C SER A 89 -16.61 -15.67 -2.99
N TRP A 90 -16.10 -14.43 -3.16
CA TRP A 90 -15.11 -13.84 -2.28
C TRP A 90 -15.63 -12.56 -1.67
N THR A 91 -15.36 -12.37 -0.38
CA THR A 91 -15.52 -11.09 0.31
C THR A 91 -14.17 -10.56 0.73
N SER A 92 -14.02 -9.24 0.81
CA SER A 92 -12.79 -8.56 1.25
C SER A 92 -13.13 -7.17 1.80
N ALA A 93 -12.12 -6.37 2.11
CA ALA A 93 -12.29 -4.96 2.44
C ALA A 93 -11.40 -4.07 1.57
N ARG A 94 -11.89 -2.85 1.29
CA ARG A 94 -11.17 -1.74 0.68
C ARG A 94 -11.39 -0.51 1.53
N LEU A 95 -10.40 -0.20 2.36
CA LEU A 95 -10.38 0.93 3.26
C LEU A 95 -9.74 2.13 2.58
N LYS A 96 -10.25 3.33 2.86
CA LYS A 96 -9.70 4.57 2.33
C LYS A 96 -9.79 5.72 3.32
N THR A 97 -8.87 6.68 3.20
CA THR A 97 -8.89 7.91 4.00
C THR A 97 -9.63 9.06 3.31
N GLN A 98 -10.34 8.81 2.21
CA GLN A 98 -11.11 9.81 1.46
C GLN A 98 -12.10 10.56 2.37
N GLY A 99 -12.06 11.92 2.31
CA GLY A 99 -12.89 12.77 3.16
C GLY A 99 -12.47 12.79 4.64
N LYS A 100 -11.38 12.11 5.02
CA LYS A 100 -10.85 12.04 6.39
C LYS A 100 -9.44 12.61 6.46
N ARG A 101 -8.51 12.09 5.66
CA ARG A 101 -7.13 12.57 5.55
C ARG A 101 -6.69 12.55 4.09
N HIS A 102 -6.17 13.67 3.65
CA HIS A 102 -5.47 13.83 2.38
C HIS A 102 -4.01 14.18 2.63
N MET A 103 -3.16 13.85 1.69
CA MET A 103 -1.77 14.25 1.66
C MET A 103 -1.49 14.97 0.34
N ARG A 104 -0.70 16.02 0.39
CA ARG A 104 -0.12 16.66 -0.77
C ARG A 104 1.33 16.97 -0.44
N TYR A 105 2.25 16.28 -1.10
CA TYR A 105 3.67 16.30 -0.79
C TYR A 105 4.00 15.79 0.62
N GLY A 106 5.28 15.60 0.89
CA GLY A 106 5.77 15.07 2.15
C GLY A 106 6.17 13.60 2.04
N LYS A 107 6.10 12.88 3.15
CA LYS A 107 6.53 11.49 3.27
C LYS A 107 5.49 10.65 3.97
N ALA A 108 5.35 9.40 3.57
CA ALA A 108 4.61 8.42 4.37
C ALA A 108 5.39 7.11 4.49
N VAL A 109 5.16 6.40 5.58
CA VAL A 109 5.67 5.05 5.81
C VAL A 109 4.51 4.18 6.26
N ILE A 110 4.32 3.08 5.58
CA ILE A 110 3.34 2.05 5.92
C ILE A 110 4.11 0.75 6.20
N ARG A 111 4.01 0.26 7.43
CA ARG A 111 4.64 -0.99 7.83
C ARG A 111 3.62 -2.11 7.72
N ALA A 112 3.86 -3.04 6.80
CA ALA A 112 2.90 -4.08 6.49
C ALA A 112 3.57 -5.42 6.19
N LYS A 113 2.81 -6.51 6.43
CA LYS A 113 3.05 -7.86 5.95
C LYS A 113 1.95 -8.21 4.96
N ILE A 114 2.32 -8.56 3.74
CA ILE A 114 1.38 -8.72 2.62
C ILE A 114 1.15 -10.20 2.30
N PRO A 115 -0.05 -10.56 1.84
CA PRO A 115 -0.38 -11.96 1.59
C PRO A 115 0.25 -12.51 0.32
N GLY A 116 0.61 -13.81 0.37
CA GLY A 116 0.87 -14.64 -0.80
C GLY A 116 -0.38 -15.34 -1.31
N GLY A 117 -0.20 -16.26 -2.27
CA GLY A 117 -1.25 -17.10 -2.84
C GLY A 117 -1.72 -16.66 -4.22
N ALA A 118 -1.77 -17.62 -5.17
CA ALA A 118 -2.19 -17.30 -6.54
C ALA A 118 -3.63 -16.80 -6.58
N GLY A 119 -3.84 -15.71 -7.30
CA GLY A 119 -5.12 -15.01 -7.40
C GLY A 119 -5.32 -13.89 -6.37
N VAL A 120 -4.40 -13.74 -5.41
CA VAL A 120 -4.40 -12.60 -4.48
C VAL A 120 -3.75 -11.40 -5.15
N TRP A 121 -4.35 -10.23 -4.99
CA TRP A 121 -3.81 -8.94 -5.42
C TRP A 121 -4.00 -7.94 -4.28
N SER A 122 -2.95 -7.73 -3.50
CA SER A 122 -2.93 -6.76 -2.40
C SER A 122 -2.35 -5.44 -2.85
N ALA A 123 -2.87 -4.32 -2.34
CA ALA A 123 -2.41 -2.99 -2.67
C ALA A 123 -2.45 -2.02 -1.48
N ILE A 124 -1.43 -1.17 -1.43
CA ILE A 124 -1.31 0.05 -0.63
C ILE A 124 -1.03 1.17 -1.62
N TRP A 125 -1.99 2.06 -1.82
CA TRP A 125 -1.97 3.02 -2.90
C TRP A 125 -2.73 4.30 -2.58
N MET A 126 -2.70 5.26 -3.49
CA MET A 126 -3.36 6.54 -3.34
C MET A 126 -4.06 6.96 -4.64
N LEU A 127 -5.16 7.69 -4.48
CA LEU A 127 -5.93 8.23 -5.59
C LEU A 127 -6.17 9.73 -5.38
N GLY A 128 -6.15 10.50 -6.46
CA GLY A 128 -6.42 11.94 -6.40
C GLY A 128 -7.81 12.25 -5.86
N GLU A 129 -7.90 13.18 -4.91
CA GLU A 129 -9.17 13.59 -4.29
C GLU A 129 -10.17 14.13 -5.31
N ASN A 130 -9.66 14.68 -6.42
CA ASN A 130 -10.43 15.19 -7.53
C ASN A 130 -10.98 14.12 -8.48
N ILE A 131 -10.93 12.83 -8.12
CA ILE A 131 -11.42 11.68 -8.91
C ILE A 131 -12.85 11.87 -9.41
N THR A 132 -13.72 12.48 -8.60
CA THR A 132 -15.12 12.69 -8.96
C THR A 132 -15.33 13.76 -10.03
N THR A 133 -14.37 14.66 -10.21
CA THR A 133 -14.43 15.77 -11.17
C THR A 133 -13.55 15.56 -12.38
N LYS A 134 -12.30 15.07 -12.19
CA LYS A 134 -11.36 14.82 -13.28
C LYS A 134 -11.49 13.43 -13.89
N GLY A 135 -11.95 12.45 -13.09
CA GLY A 135 -11.95 11.05 -13.51
C GLY A 135 -10.54 10.44 -13.57
N TRP A 136 -10.49 9.10 -13.66
CA TRP A 136 -9.25 8.37 -13.88
C TRP A 136 -8.93 8.25 -15.38
N PRO A 137 -7.65 8.35 -15.83
CA PRO A 137 -6.43 8.53 -15.04
C PRO A 137 -6.04 10.00 -14.77
N ALA A 138 -6.86 10.98 -15.17
CA ALA A 138 -6.53 12.39 -15.05
C ALA A 138 -6.45 12.93 -13.60
N CYS A 139 -7.04 12.22 -12.64
CA CYS A 139 -6.89 12.50 -11.22
C CYS A 139 -5.53 12.08 -10.66
N GLY A 140 -4.78 11.24 -11.38
CA GLY A 140 -3.55 10.60 -10.90
C GLY A 140 -3.82 9.43 -9.94
N GLU A 141 -2.90 8.45 -9.94
CA GLU A 141 -2.86 7.31 -9.02
C GLU A 141 -1.41 7.00 -8.68
N ILE A 142 -1.14 6.72 -7.41
CA ILE A 142 0.19 6.40 -6.88
C ILE A 142 0.10 5.05 -6.17
N ASP A 143 0.64 3.99 -6.78
CA ASP A 143 0.70 2.67 -6.17
C ASP A 143 2.03 2.52 -5.46
N ILE A 144 1.98 2.61 -4.11
CA ILE A 144 3.16 2.52 -3.26
C ILE A 144 3.63 1.07 -3.18
N MET A 145 2.70 0.16 -3.02
CA MET A 145 2.94 -1.28 -2.96
C MET A 145 1.81 -2.03 -3.64
N GLU A 146 2.13 -2.84 -4.61
CA GLU A 146 1.24 -3.84 -5.17
C GLU A 146 1.95 -5.20 -5.22
N HIS A 147 1.20 -6.25 -4.91
CA HIS A 147 1.69 -7.62 -5.01
C HIS A 147 0.61 -8.53 -5.58
N VAL A 148 0.98 -9.31 -6.60
CA VAL A 148 0.13 -10.34 -7.17
C VAL A 148 0.71 -11.73 -6.86
N GLY A 149 -0.08 -12.57 -6.23
CA GLY A 149 0.38 -13.86 -5.70
C GLY A 149 0.84 -14.87 -6.75
N LYS A 150 0.62 -14.62 -8.06
CA LYS A 150 1.22 -15.41 -9.15
C LYS A 150 2.73 -15.21 -9.27
N ASN A 151 3.25 -14.06 -8.81
CA ASN A 151 4.66 -13.69 -8.80
C ASN A 151 5.14 -13.48 -7.36
N PRO A 152 5.25 -14.55 -6.55
CA PRO A 152 5.48 -14.43 -5.12
C PRO A 152 6.80 -13.71 -4.81
N GLY A 153 6.69 -12.71 -3.95
CA GLY A 153 7.80 -11.89 -3.49
C GLY A 153 8.25 -10.78 -4.44
N TYR A 154 7.59 -10.59 -5.57
CA TYR A 154 7.83 -9.42 -6.43
C TYR A 154 6.82 -8.33 -6.09
N VAL A 155 7.32 -7.26 -5.48
CA VAL A 155 6.55 -6.05 -5.17
C VAL A 155 6.71 -5.06 -6.31
N HIS A 156 5.60 -4.47 -6.70
CA HIS A 156 5.50 -3.45 -7.73
C HIS A 156 5.14 -2.11 -7.10
N SER A 157 5.62 -1.03 -7.70
CA SER A 157 5.07 0.32 -7.56
C SER A 157 4.75 0.85 -8.94
N ALA A 158 3.69 1.64 -9.06
CA ALA A 158 3.27 2.20 -10.33
C ALA A 158 2.74 3.63 -10.17
N LEU A 159 2.84 4.42 -11.23
CA LEU A 159 2.21 5.72 -11.34
C LEU A 159 1.31 5.74 -12.57
N HIS A 160 0.05 6.14 -12.38
CA HIS A 160 -0.88 6.28 -13.49
C HIS A 160 -1.22 7.74 -13.73
N SER A 161 -1.06 8.15 -14.96
CA SER A 161 -1.34 9.49 -15.48
C SER A 161 -1.94 9.40 -16.88
N PRO A 162 -2.53 10.45 -17.45
CA PRO A 162 -3.05 10.40 -18.82
C PRO A 162 -2.04 9.95 -19.88
N SER A 163 -0.75 10.23 -19.68
CA SER A 163 0.32 9.80 -20.61
C SER A 163 0.65 8.30 -20.52
N SER A 164 0.40 7.66 -19.37
CA SER A 164 0.68 6.22 -19.16
C SER A 164 -0.17 5.68 -18.02
N TYR A 165 -1.05 4.72 -18.30
CA TYR A 165 -1.96 4.11 -17.34
C TYR A 165 -2.32 2.66 -17.71
N GLY A 166 -2.97 1.93 -16.80
CA GLY A 166 -3.23 0.50 -16.96
C GLY A 166 -1.93 -0.29 -16.90
N ALA A 167 -1.50 -0.88 -18.01
CA ALA A 167 -0.16 -1.45 -18.12
C ALA A 167 0.87 -0.33 -18.30
N THR A 168 0.98 0.53 -17.27
CA THR A 168 1.87 1.71 -17.31
C THR A 168 3.33 1.33 -17.42
N GLU A 169 4.12 2.17 -18.11
CA GLU A 169 5.58 2.08 -18.14
C GLU A 169 6.23 2.72 -16.91
N ASN A 170 5.45 3.52 -16.14
CA ASN A 170 5.92 4.20 -14.94
C ASN A 170 5.84 3.23 -13.74
N THR A 171 6.68 2.20 -13.74
CA THR A 171 6.65 1.13 -12.73
C THR A 171 8.04 0.73 -12.26
N GLY A 172 8.12 0.32 -10.99
CA GLY A 172 9.28 -0.32 -10.38
C GLY A 172 8.94 -1.72 -9.90
N ILE A 173 9.90 -2.64 -9.95
CA ILE A 173 9.74 -4.02 -9.50
C ILE A 173 10.94 -4.42 -8.66
N SER A 174 10.71 -4.93 -7.46
CA SER A 174 11.75 -5.48 -6.59
C SER A 174 11.34 -6.80 -5.98
N LYS A 175 12.32 -7.68 -5.79
CA LYS A 175 12.11 -8.90 -5.02
C LYS A 175 12.29 -8.60 -3.53
N VAL A 176 11.28 -8.95 -2.72
CA VAL A 176 11.24 -8.73 -1.28
C VAL A 176 11.20 -10.11 -0.59
N PRO A 177 12.32 -10.62 -0.10
CA PRO A 177 12.34 -11.87 0.65
C PRO A 177 11.53 -11.75 1.94
N GLY A 178 10.76 -12.77 2.29
CA GLY A 178 9.95 -12.77 3.51
C GLY A 178 8.70 -11.89 3.44
N PHE A 179 8.29 -11.45 2.24
CA PHE A 179 7.16 -10.55 2.02
C PHE A 179 5.87 -10.97 2.74
N ASP A 180 5.64 -12.27 2.92
CA ASP A 180 4.45 -12.86 3.52
C ASP A 180 4.67 -13.40 4.94
N THR A 181 5.91 -13.38 5.44
CA THR A 181 6.29 -13.81 6.79
C THR A 181 6.73 -12.68 7.69
N ASP A 182 7.34 -11.65 7.12
CA ASP A 182 7.92 -10.52 7.85
C ASP A 182 7.20 -9.22 7.53
N PHE A 183 7.31 -8.24 8.44
CA PHE A 183 6.85 -6.88 8.17
C PHE A 183 7.93 -6.10 7.44
N HIS A 184 7.53 -5.40 6.39
CA HIS A 184 8.36 -4.49 5.61
C HIS A 184 7.83 -3.06 5.68
N ASP A 185 8.73 -2.08 5.57
CA ASP A 185 8.37 -0.67 5.50
C ASP A 185 8.23 -0.24 4.04
N TYR A 186 7.00 0.04 3.62
CA TYR A 186 6.67 0.62 2.32
C TYR A 186 6.56 2.13 2.50
N GLY A 187 7.61 2.83 2.10
CA GLY A 187 7.73 4.26 2.26
C GLY A 187 7.67 4.98 0.91
N PHE A 188 7.18 6.21 0.92
CA PHE A 188 7.35 7.08 -0.24
C PHE A 188 7.59 8.52 0.18
N GLU A 189 8.29 9.24 -0.68
CA GLU A 189 8.52 10.68 -0.60
C GLU A 189 7.97 11.33 -1.86
N TRP A 190 7.21 12.38 -1.67
CA TRP A 190 6.55 13.08 -2.74
C TRP A 190 6.77 14.59 -2.62
N SER A 191 7.34 15.17 -3.67
CA SER A 191 7.60 16.61 -3.80
C SER A 191 7.03 17.12 -5.13
N PRO A 192 7.03 18.44 -5.38
CA PRO A 192 6.68 18.96 -6.71
C PRO A 192 7.62 18.46 -7.82
N GLU A 193 8.81 17.97 -7.47
CA GLU A 193 9.82 17.54 -8.44
C GLU A 193 9.73 16.07 -8.79
N LYS A 194 9.38 15.22 -7.81
CA LYS A 194 9.41 13.77 -7.98
C LYS A 194 8.60 13.01 -6.93
N ILE A 195 8.31 11.77 -7.26
CA ILE A 195 7.79 10.74 -6.35
C ILE A 195 8.84 9.64 -6.28
N THR A 196 9.23 9.28 -5.06
CA THR A 196 10.24 8.23 -4.81
C THR A 196 9.65 7.21 -3.85
N VAL A 197 9.72 5.93 -4.19
CA VAL A 197 9.23 4.82 -3.35
C VAL A 197 10.41 4.02 -2.81
N TYR A 198 10.30 3.61 -1.56
CA TYR A 198 11.30 2.85 -0.83
C TYR A 198 10.70 1.58 -0.25
N ILE A 199 11.50 0.51 -0.18
CA ILE A 199 11.19 -0.71 0.58
C ILE A 199 12.32 -0.92 1.59
N ASP A 200 11.98 -0.95 2.88
CA ASP A 200 12.96 -1.04 3.98
C ASP A 200 14.08 0.00 3.90
N GLY A 201 13.71 1.24 3.55
CA GLY A 201 14.62 2.36 3.37
C GLY A 201 15.52 2.28 2.13
N ARG A 202 15.36 1.28 1.27
CA ARG A 202 16.10 1.16 0.00
C ARG A 202 15.26 1.71 -1.14
N LEU A 203 15.89 2.48 -2.01
CA LEU A 203 15.24 2.98 -3.23
C LEU A 203 14.67 1.82 -4.04
N HIS A 204 13.36 1.86 -4.28
CA HIS A 204 12.63 0.91 -5.09
C HIS A 204 12.28 1.48 -6.46
N TYR A 205 11.70 2.69 -6.48
CA TYR A 205 11.28 3.36 -7.71
C TYR A 205 11.35 4.88 -7.55
N GLU A 206 11.66 5.59 -8.65
CA GLU A 206 11.60 7.05 -8.71
C GLU A 206 10.93 7.49 -10.01
N TYR A 207 9.97 8.40 -9.91
CA TYR A 207 9.30 9.04 -11.04
C TYR A 207 9.56 10.54 -11.03
N ALA A 208 10.26 11.01 -12.05
CA ALA A 208 10.62 12.40 -12.25
C ALA A 208 10.60 12.73 -13.74
N PRO A 209 9.42 12.94 -14.37
CA PRO A 209 9.35 13.19 -15.79
C PRO A 209 10.02 14.50 -16.17
N THR A 210 10.68 14.52 -17.33
CA THR A 210 11.39 15.71 -17.83
C THR A 210 10.43 16.88 -18.07
N GLU A 211 9.24 16.56 -18.60
CA GLU A 211 8.17 17.55 -18.78
C GLU A 211 7.05 17.23 -17.80
N LYS A 212 6.65 18.24 -17.02
CA LYS A 212 5.52 18.18 -16.11
C LYS A 212 4.37 19.00 -16.64
N ASN A 213 3.31 18.32 -16.99
CA ASN A 213 2.07 18.89 -17.48
C ASN A 213 0.89 18.00 -17.01
N ALA A 214 -0.32 18.33 -17.39
CA ALA A 214 -1.51 17.59 -16.96
C ALA A 214 -1.50 16.10 -17.38
N ASP A 215 -0.75 15.76 -18.42
CA ASP A 215 -0.69 14.37 -18.92
C ASP A 215 0.37 13.53 -18.20
N THR A 216 1.48 14.13 -17.82
CA THR A 216 2.62 13.44 -17.21
C THR A 216 2.67 13.59 -15.69
N TRP A 217 2.09 14.68 -15.14
CA TRP A 217 2.19 15.02 -13.72
C TRP A 217 0.87 15.52 -13.13
N PRO A 218 -0.16 14.65 -12.99
CA PRO A 218 -1.40 14.98 -12.31
C PRO A 218 -1.27 14.94 -10.77
N PHE A 219 -0.05 14.99 -10.24
CA PHE A 219 0.29 14.76 -8.83
C PHE A 219 0.48 16.05 -8.03
N ASP A 220 -0.12 17.16 -8.44
CA ASP A 220 -0.07 18.43 -7.70
C ASP A 220 -1.34 18.70 -6.87
N ASP A 221 -2.34 17.83 -6.95
CA ASP A 221 -3.55 17.88 -6.14
C ASP A 221 -3.40 16.97 -4.90
N PRO A 222 -4.25 17.11 -3.86
CA PRO A 222 -4.25 16.18 -2.72
C PRO A 222 -4.69 14.76 -3.10
N PHE A 223 -4.11 13.76 -2.45
CA PHE A 223 -4.43 12.34 -2.61
C PHE A 223 -4.85 11.72 -1.28
N PHE A 224 -5.67 10.68 -1.33
CA PHE A 224 -6.06 9.87 -0.18
C PHE A 224 -5.52 8.45 -0.31
N PHE A 225 -5.24 7.80 0.83
CA PHE A 225 -4.76 6.41 0.88
C PHE A 225 -5.89 5.42 0.69
N ILE A 226 -5.56 4.28 0.05
CA ILE A 226 -6.44 3.13 -0.14
C ILE A 226 -5.64 1.85 0.16
N PHE A 227 -6.23 0.97 0.99
CA PHE A 227 -5.67 -0.35 1.32
C PHE A 227 -6.69 -1.43 1.03
N ASN A 228 -6.31 -2.45 0.27
CA ASN A 228 -7.23 -3.53 -0.07
C ASN A 228 -6.53 -4.85 -0.42
N ILE A 229 -7.32 -5.91 -0.41
CA ILE A 229 -7.01 -7.15 -1.09
C ILE A 229 -8.08 -7.39 -2.15
N ALA A 230 -7.69 -7.36 -3.42
CA ALA A 230 -8.50 -7.83 -4.54
C ALA A 230 -8.26 -9.33 -4.78
N MET A 231 -9.23 -10.00 -5.40
CA MET A 231 -9.15 -11.41 -5.76
C MET A 231 -9.36 -11.57 -7.27
N GLY A 232 -8.48 -12.33 -7.91
CA GLY A 232 -8.52 -12.51 -9.35
C GLY A 232 -8.19 -11.22 -10.11
N GLY A 233 -9.09 -10.82 -11.00
CA GLY A 233 -8.90 -9.64 -11.83
C GLY A 233 -7.95 -9.87 -13.01
N ASN A 234 -7.81 -8.88 -13.87
CA ASN A 234 -6.96 -8.96 -15.06
C ASN A 234 -5.52 -9.28 -14.70
N TRP A 235 -4.97 -8.63 -13.68
CA TRP A 235 -3.58 -8.79 -13.29
C TRP A 235 -3.39 -9.90 -12.24
N GLY A 236 -4.24 -9.98 -11.21
CA GLY A 236 -4.17 -11.03 -10.19
C GLY A 236 -4.37 -12.41 -10.76
N SER A 237 -5.25 -12.56 -11.76
CA SER A 237 -5.52 -13.81 -12.44
C SER A 237 -4.82 -13.95 -13.79
N GLU A 238 -4.00 -12.99 -14.19
CA GLU A 238 -3.35 -13.04 -15.49
C GLU A 238 -2.61 -14.35 -15.69
N VAL A 239 -2.92 -14.96 -16.82
CA VAL A 239 -2.24 -16.06 -17.47
C VAL A 239 -2.51 -17.47 -16.95
N SER A 240 -2.85 -18.31 -17.91
CA SER A 240 -2.94 -19.77 -17.82
C SER A 240 -3.72 -20.28 -16.62
N LEU A 241 -4.74 -19.58 -16.25
CA LEU A 241 -5.66 -19.87 -15.16
C LEU A 241 -6.48 -21.11 -15.42
N GLU A 242 -6.56 -21.48 -16.69
CA GLU A 242 -7.12 -22.72 -17.16
C GLU A 242 -6.15 -23.89 -16.97
N THR A 243 -4.85 -23.63 -16.90
CA THR A 243 -3.87 -24.65 -16.56
C THR A 243 -3.86 -24.85 -15.06
N ASN A 244 -4.35 -25.97 -14.59
CA ASN A 244 -4.45 -26.47 -13.22
C ASN A 244 -5.87 -26.33 -12.58
N GLY A 245 -6.92 -26.13 -13.34
CA GLY A 245 -8.29 -26.06 -12.81
C GLY A 245 -8.61 -24.82 -11.99
N ARG A 246 -7.77 -23.77 -12.10
CA ARG A 246 -7.97 -22.50 -11.40
C ARG A 246 -8.98 -21.64 -12.14
N LYS A 247 -10.04 -21.25 -11.45
CA LYS A 247 -11.01 -20.28 -11.96
C LYS A 247 -10.51 -18.88 -11.61
N ASN A 248 -10.40 -17.99 -12.60
CA ASN A 248 -9.90 -16.60 -12.41
C ASN A 248 -8.54 -16.52 -11.72
N GLY A 249 -7.63 -17.48 -11.95
CA GLY A 249 -6.31 -17.53 -11.36
C GLY A 249 -6.20 -17.79 -9.89
N ILE A 250 -7.30 -17.87 -9.21
CA ILE A 250 -7.34 -18.12 -7.79
C ILE A 250 -7.08 -19.60 -7.53
N ASP A 251 -6.11 -19.88 -6.66
CA ASP A 251 -5.85 -21.24 -6.23
C ASP A 251 -7.12 -21.85 -5.62
N PRO A 252 -7.62 -22.99 -6.10
CA PRO A 252 -8.83 -23.61 -5.58
C PRO A 252 -8.75 -23.97 -4.09
N GLU A 253 -7.54 -24.26 -3.58
CA GLU A 253 -7.30 -24.58 -2.18
C GLU A 253 -7.20 -23.32 -1.29
N LEU A 254 -7.08 -22.13 -1.89
CA LEU A 254 -7.04 -20.90 -1.12
C LEU A 254 -8.42 -20.61 -0.53
N THR A 255 -8.49 -20.42 0.78
CA THR A 255 -9.72 -20.12 1.53
C THR A 255 -9.72 -18.69 2.07
N SER A 256 -8.54 -18.11 2.31
CA SER A 256 -8.39 -16.72 2.77
C SER A 256 -7.04 -16.15 2.37
N ALA A 257 -6.94 -14.81 2.40
CA ALA A 257 -5.69 -14.07 2.24
C ALA A 257 -5.71 -12.88 3.21
N ARG A 258 -4.62 -12.69 3.98
CA ARG A 258 -4.56 -11.71 5.08
C ARG A 258 -3.39 -10.78 4.92
N MET A 259 -3.66 -9.48 4.88
CA MET A 259 -2.69 -8.39 5.00
C MET A 259 -2.75 -7.82 6.41
N GLU A 260 -1.59 -7.64 7.03
CA GLU A 260 -1.44 -7.06 8.36
C GLU A 260 -0.68 -5.73 8.23
N ILE A 261 -1.22 -4.66 8.79
CA ILE A 261 -0.60 -3.34 8.76
C ILE A 261 -0.36 -2.91 10.19
N ASP A 262 0.91 -2.74 10.56
CA ASP A 262 1.35 -2.35 11.89
C ASP A 262 1.07 -0.86 12.14
N HIS A 263 1.41 -0.03 11.18
CA HIS A 263 1.10 1.40 11.23
C HIS A 263 1.13 2.07 9.87
N ILE A 264 0.51 3.24 9.80
CA ILE A 264 0.75 4.27 8.78
C ILE A 264 1.13 5.57 9.46
N ARG A 265 2.21 6.20 9.00
CA ARG A 265 2.69 7.51 9.50
C ARG A 265 2.94 8.45 8.33
N VAL A 266 2.44 9.67 8.45
CA VAL A 266 2.56 10.73 7.44
C VAL A 266 3.34 11.90 8.03
N TYR A 267 4.30 12.41 7.26
CA TYR A 267 5.19 13.53 7.59
C TYR A 267 5.07 14.59 6.50
N GLU A 268 5.08 15.87 6.86
CA GLU A 268 5.00 17.04 5.95
C GLU A 268 6.21 17.95 6.10
#